data_d6e238f38e55f32bf20e588006416448
#
_entry.id   d6e238f38e55f32bf20e588006416448
#
_cell.length_a   1.000
_cell.length_b   1.000
_cell.length_c   1.000
_cell.angle_alpha   90.00
_cell.angle_beta   90.00
_cell.angle_gamma   90.00
#
_symmetry.space_group_name_H-M   'P 1'
#
loop_
_entity.id
_entity.type
_entity.pdbx_description
1 polymer ?
#
loop_
_entity_poly.entity_id
_entity_poly.type
_entity_poly.pdbx_seq_one_letter_code
_entity_poly.pdbx_strand_id
1 'polypeptide(L)'
;MTIKAFSILSAVSIAVASASAATVGKVICRQQWPWSARINVEYILKDVSAPVDIRVQCFNGEQELSSDLMHNAISGEVFNVASSGVKRFSIDPVKAFGNVAVDFDNFNVRLTAVDAEADYDEVIYKVFDLTGAPPYKHTDITRGDLMNGKYGSYEIDYGCIGNGFNTTLKDVIIWTAVTNGTEYKTDKLVMRKIPAAGVEWKIGSRTGELGAPDGGNSRNEVQHTVRLTEDFYMSVFEVTQAQMAKFYTTTEVTCGFAGAEDADVRPVESYRYGSELRGLNDWKAQDGSDSQNEWVYWPTNAYQHCVRYNRALGSMRSALGIKVDLPTSAQWEFACRAGTTNALYSGKEMTSLNGDCPNVEEIAWTSNSDYSDVLGGTNQTRAVGLKKPNAFGLYDMAGNVAEWCLDWFYPDIDTFYDDDGNGGKADIFHADPLVDPVGRAMRSDTNNLRTRRGGSWYNNQGYSRSALREGFGYQQPKSYIGIRLVAPAAADWK
;
A
#
# COMPACT_ATOMS: atom_id res chain seq x y z
N MET A 1 -11.75 31.27 -1.84
CA MET A 1 -13.00 30.50 -1.98
C MET A 1 -14.12 31.35 -1.39
N THR A 2 -15.04 31.82 -2.20
CA THR A 2 -16.16 32.63 -1.70
C THR A 2 -17.42 31.81 -1.94
N ILE A 3 -17.87 31.12 -0.87
CA ILE A 3 -19.20 30.53 -0.85
C ILE A 3 -20.08 31.56 -0.16
N LYS A 4 -21.09 32.09 -0.86
CA LYS A 4 -22.00 33.08 -0.28
C LYS A 4 -22.91 32.43 0.77
N ALA A 5 -23.24 33.18 1.82
CA ALA A 5 -24.03 32.72 2.97
C ALA A 5 -25.41 32.21 2.54
N PHE A 6 -25.78 31.05 3.06
CA PHE A 6 -27.08 30.41 2.82
C PHE A 6 -28.01 30.53 4.04
N SER A 7 -29.28 30.75 3.77
CA SER A 7 -30.36 30.42 4.70
C SER A 7 -30.71 28.95 4.53
N ILE A 8 -30.30 28.08 5.46
CA ILE A 8 -30.63 26.66 5.43
C ILE A 8 -32.02 26.45 6.00
N LEU A 9 -32.98 26.13 5.14
CA LEU A 9 -34.29 25.64 5.57
C LEU A 9 -34.20 24.17 5.99
N SER A 10 -34.96 23.77 6.99
CA SER A 10 -35.03 22.41 7.52
C SER A 10 -35.37 21.39 6.43
N ALA A 11 -34.50 20.38 6.27
CA ALA A 11 -34.77 19.25 5.39
C ALA A 11 -35.98 18.43 5.87
N VAL A 12 -36.85 18.11 4.94
CA VAL A 12 -37.96 17.18 5.16
C VAL A 12 -37.47 15.77 4.84
N SER A 13 -37.48 14.87 5.81
CA SER A 13 -37.19 13.46 5.58
C SER A 13 -38.39 12.78 4.92
N ILE A 14 -38.17 12.20 3.74
CA ILE A 14 -39.12 11.27 3.13
C ILE A 14 -38.58 9.87 3.40
N ALA A 15 -39.26 9.08 4.19
CA ALA A 15 -38.92 7.69 4.42
C ALA A 15 -39.24 6.88 3.17
N VAL A 16 -38.23 6.34 2.54
CA VAL A 16 -38.37 5.25 1.56
C VAL A 16 -38.25 3.96 2.35
N ALA A 17 -39.16 3.02 2.16
CA ALA A 17 -39.16 1.75 2.86
C ALA A 17 -37.84 0.99 2.56
N SER A 18 -36.97 0.86 3.57
CA SER A 18 -35.76 0.04 3.56
C SER A 18 -36.06 -1.29 4.27
N ALA A 19 -35.26 -2.33 3.99
CA ALA A 19 -35.35 -3.60 4.73
C ALA A 19 -34.97 -3.44 6.22
N SER A 20 -34.27 -2.37 6.57
CA SER A 20 -33.92 -2.00 7.95
C SER A 20 -35.11 -1.39 8.68
N ALA A 21 -35.31 -1.83 9.93
CA ALA A 21 -36.28 -1.21 10.85
C ALA A 21 -35.83 0.19 11.33
N ALA A 22 -34.57 0.54 11.16
CA ALA A 22 -33.99 1.80 11.58
C ALA A 22 -34.53 2.97 10.73
N THR A 23 -34.86 4.07 11.42
CA THR A 23 -35.43 5.26 10.78
C THR A 23 -34.62 6.50 11.07
N VAL A 24 -34.47 7.36 10.04
CA VAL A 24 -33.86 8.68 10.20
C VAL A 24 -34.93 9.70 10.52
N GLY A 25 -34.76 10.38 11.65
CA GLY A 25 -35.60 11.47 12.09
C GLY A 25 -35.11 12.84 11.66
N LYS A 26 -35.24 13.83 12.53
CA LYS A 26 -34.87 15.23 12.27
C LYS A 26 -33.44 15.33 11.73
N VAL A 27 -33.28 16.01 10.59
CA VAL A 27 -31.98 16.33 9.97
C VAL A 27 -31.76 17.84 10.04
N ILE A 28 -30.57 18.25 10.49
CA ILE A 28 -30.18 19.66 10.61
C ILE A 28 -28.84 19.82 9.91
N CYS A 29 -28.77 20.67 8.88
CA CYS A 29 -27.56 21.04 8.20
C CYS A 29 -27.10 22.43 8.63
N ARG A 30 -25.81 22.63 8.90
CA ARG A 30 -25.25 23.94 9.26
C ARG A 30 -23.89 24.11 8.59
N GLN A 31 -23.77 25.17 7.82
CA GLN A 31 -22.45 25.55 7.28
C GLN A 31 -21.65 26.32 8.33
N GLN A 32 -20.33 26.10 8.36
CA GLN A 32 -19.42 26.79 9.30
C GLN A 32 -18.86 28.12 8.76
N TRP A 33 -19.51 28.70 7.75
CA TRP A 33 -19.10 29.98 7.19
C TRP A 33 -19.08 31.12 8.23
N PRO A 34 -18.10 32.05 8.24
CA PRO A 34 -16.98 32.18 7.28
C PRO A 34 -15.73 31.36 7.65
N TRP A 35 -15.75 30.61 8.74
CA TRP A 35 -14.58 29.93 9.30
C TRP A 35 -14.17 28.72 8.47
N SER A 36 -15.13 28.05 7.85
CA SER A 36 -14.91 26.86 7.04
C SER A 36 -16.01 26.74 5.99
N ALA A 37 -15.67 26.14 4.82
CA ALA A 37 -16.67 25.75 3.82
C ALA A 37 -17.45 24.48 4.25
N ARG A 38 -17.04 23.80 5.30
CA ARG A 38 -17.58 22.53 5.75
C ARG A 38 -19.02 22.67 6.21
N ILE A 39 -19.84 21.68 5.84
CA ILE A 39 -21.25 21.58 6.23
C ILE A 39 -21.34 20.49 7.29
N ASN A 40 -21.80 20.84 8.48
CA ASN A 40 -22.10 19.89 9.55
C ASN A 40 -23.55 19.45 9.46
N VAL A 41 -23.78 18.14 9.54
CA VAL A 41 -25.10 17.53 9.53
C VAL A 41 -25.32 16.80 10.85
N GLU A 42 -26.41 17.09 11.50
CA GLU A 42 -26.89 16.39 12.70
C GLU A 42 -28.22 15.73 12.36
N TYR A 43 -28.40 14.46 12.74
CA TYR A 43 -29.67 13.73 12.53
C TYR A 43 -29.97 12.82 13.72
N ILE A 44 -31.22 12.39 13.81
CA ILE A 44 -31.68 11.46 14.85
C ILE A 44 -31.89 10.10 14.19
N LEU A 45 -31.19 9.08 14.66
CA LEU A 45 -31.39 7.70 14.25
C LEU A 45 -32.20 6.96 15.32
N LYS A 46 -33.23 6.21 14.90
CA LYS A 46 -34.12 5.45 15.79
C LYS A 46 -34.21 3.99 15.35
N ASP A 47 -34.64 3.16 16.29
CA ASP A 47 -35.02 1.77 16.07
C ASP A 47 -33.86 0.92 15.47
N VAL A 48 -32.62 1.21 15.84
CA VAL A 48 -31.43 0.45 15.41
C VAL A 48 -31.38 -0.86 16.17
N SER A 49 -31.63 -1.96 15.48
CA SER A 49 -31.54 -3.34 16.01
C SER A 49 -30.30 -4.08 15.51
N ALA A 50 -29.73 -3.66 14.40
CA ALA A 50 -28.47 -4.10 13.83
C ALA A 50 -27.75 -2.87 13.22
N PRO A 51 -26.44 -2.91 13.01
CA PRO A 51 -25.73 -1.81 12.39
C PRO A 51 -26.31 -1.43 11.02
N VAL A 52 -26.40 -0.14 10.76
CA VAL A 52 -26.93 0.42 9.50
C VAL A 52 -25.96 1.42 8.89
N ASP A 53 -26.02 1.53 7.57
CA ASP A 53 -25.42 2.63 6.84
C ASP A 53 -26.42 3.73 6.60
N ILE A 54 -25.96 4.97 6.58
CA ILE A 54 -26.78 6.12 6.23
C ILE A 54 -26.41 6.57 4.81
N ARG A 55 -27.30 6.26 3.86
CA ARG A 55 -27.17 6.77 2.49
C ARG A 55 -27.43 8.27 2.53
N VAL A 56 -26.43 9.04 2.12
CA VAL A 56 -26.48 10.50 2.06
C VAL A 56 -26.62 10.92 0.61
N GLN A 57 -27.73 11.54 0.28
CA GLN A 57 -27.98 12.18 -1.01
C GLN A 57 -27.96 13.69 -0.84
N CYS A 58 -27.19 14.39 -1.65
CA CYS A 58 -27.07 15.84 -1.62
C CYS A 58 -27.76 16.45 -2.83
N PHE A 59 -28.46 17.57 -2.62
CA PHE A 59 -29.24 18.24 -3.66
C PHE A 59 -28.95 19.73 -3.72
N ASN A 60 -29.09 20.32 -4.89
CA ASN A 60 -29.29 21.75 -5.08
C ASN A 60 -30.73 21.98 -5.57
N GLY A 61 -31.59 22.39 -4.65
CA GLY A 61 -33.03 22.35 -4.89
C GLY A 61 -33.56 20.93 -5.03
N GLU A 62 -34.08 20.58 -6.21
CA GLU A 62 -34.53 19.23 -6.56
C GLU A 62 -33.49 18.43 -7.33
N GLN A 63 -32.44 19.06 -7.81
CA GLN A 63 -31.40 18.42 -8.58
C GLN A 63 -30.42 17.70 -7.66
N GLU A 64 -30.30 16.37 -7.81
CA GLU A 64 -29.33 15.58 -7.08
C GLU A 64 -27.90 15.87 -7.59
N LEU A 65 -26.99 16.09 -6.65
CA LEU A 65 -25.56 16.21 -6.93
C LEU A 65 -24.97 14.80 -7.09
N SER A 66 -23.96 14.67 -7.96
CA SER A 66 -23.33 13.38 -8.22
C SER A 66 -22.93 12.67 -6.93
N SER A 67 -23.43 11.45 -6.72
CA SER A 67 -23.09 10.61 -5.58
C SER A 67 -21.58 10.35 -5.48
N ASP A 68 -20.91 10.14 -6.60
CA ASP A 68 -19.47 9.85 -6.67
C ASP A 68 -18.62 11.03 -6.18
N LEU A 69 -19.04 12.27 -6.52
CA LEU A 69 -18.37 13.47 -6.05
C LEU A 69 -18.61 13.71 -4.56
N MET A 70 -19.82 13.42 -4.07
CA MET A 70 -20.19 13.72 -2.69
C MET A 70 -19.70 12.68 -1.69
N HIS A 71 -19.51 11.44 -2.13
CA HIS A 71 -19.16 10.33 -1.24
C HIS A 71 -17.83 10.56 -0.50
N ASN A 72 -16.77 10.94 -1.22
CA ASN A 72 -15.46 11.24 -0.65
C ASN A 72 -15.43 12.52 0.20
N ALA A 73 -16.47 13.33 0.12
CA ALA A 73 -16.61 14.57 0.90
C ALA A 73 -17.22 14.33 2.29
N ILE A 74 -17.82 13.16 2.53
CA ILE A 74 -18.57 12.83 3.75
C ILE A 74 -17.61 12.18 4.76
N SER A 75 -17.72 12.59 6.04
CA SER A 75 -16.97 11.99 7.14
C SER A 75 -17.74 12.08 8.45
N GLY A 76 -17.78 11.01 9.23
CA GLY A 76 -18.47 10.93 10.52
C GLY A 76 -19.42 9.74 10.61
N GLU A 77 -20.44 9.84 11.48
CA GLU A 77 -21.35 8.73 11.80
C GLU A 77 -22.38 8.47 10.70
N VAL A 78 -21.98 7.88 9.60
CA VAL A 78 -22.83 7.49 8.47
C VAL A 78 -22.64 6.03 8.06
N PHE A 79 -21.60 5.38 8.57
CA PHE A 79 -21.28 3.98 8.27
C PHE A 79 -21.30 3.15 9.55
N ASN A 80 -21.80 1.93 9.46
CA ASN A 80 -21.84 0.96 10.56
C ASN A 80 -22.38 1.56 11.87
N VAL A 81 -23.44 2.35 11.78
CA VAL A 81 -24.01 3.04 12.95
C VAL A 81 -24.81 2.04 13.77
N ALA A 82 -24.22 1.60 14.87
CA ALA A 82 -24.74 0.50 15.70
C ALA A 82 -25.69 0.91 16.81
N SER A 83 -26.04 2.20 16.95
CA SER A 83 -26.91 2.66 18.05
C SER A 83 -27.81 3.80 17.63
N SER A 84 -29.01 3.82 18.21
CA SER A 84 -29.94 4.94 18.09
C SER A 84 -29.45 6.19 18.85
N GLY A 85 -29.93 7.34 18.49
CA GLY A 85 -29.62 8.62 19.12
C GLY A 85 -29.27 9.73 18.14
N VAL A 86 -28.72 10.81 18.67
CA VAL A 86 -28.23 11.94 17.86
C VAL A 86 -26.89 11.55 17.23
N LYS A 87 -26.81 11.68 15.93
CA LYS A 87 -25.63 11.34 15.12
C LYS A 87 -25.15 12.56 14.34
N ARG A 88 -23.85 12.56 13.98
CA ARG A 88 -23.23 13.70 13.33
C ARG A 88 -22.26 13.25 12.24
N PHE A 89 -22.30 13.98 11.14
CA PHE A 89 -21.27 13.89 10.11
C PHE A 89 -21.01 15.25 9.48
N SER A 90 -19.97 15.36 8.69
CA SER A 90 -19.65 16.57 7.94
C SER A 90 -19.45 16.29 6.47
N ILE A 91 -19.75 17.28 5.65
CA ILE A 91 -19.49 17.30 4.21
C ILE A 91 -18.43 18.37 3.96
N ASP A 92 -17.36 18.01 3.27
CA ASP A 92 -16.29 18.93 2.87
C ASP A 92 -16.42 19.26 1.38
N PRO A 93 -16.96 20.44 1.01
CA PRO A 93 -17.15 20.80 -0.40
C PRO A 93 -15.85 20.88 -1.20
N VAL A 94 -14.71 21.13 -0.55
CA VAL A 94 -13.41 21.19 -1.23
C VAL A 94 -13.02 19.80 -1.74
N LYS A 95 -13.33 18.76 -1.00
CA LYS A 95 -13.11 17.38 -1.45
C LYS A 95 -14.00 16.98 -2.61
N ALA A 96 -15.27 17.45 -2.61
CA ALA A 96 -16.22 17.16 -3.68
C ALA A 96 -15.93 17.93 -4.98
N PHE A 97 -15.59 19.21 -4.87
CA PHE A 97 -15.56 20.12 -6.02
C PHE A 97 -14.18 20.76 -6.26
N GLY A 98 -13.16 20.39 -5.48
CA GLY A 98 -11.84 21.02 -5.54
C GLY A 98 -11.88 22.47 -5.02
N ASN A 99 -10.92 23.28 -5.45
CA ASN A 99 -10.86 24.71 -5.10
C ASN A 99 -11.72 25.60 -5.99
N VAL A 100 -12.75 25.06 -6.62
CA VAL A 100 -13.69 25.82 -7.46
C VAL A 100 -14.75 26.45 -6.57
N ALA A 101 -15.10 27.70 -6.82
CA ALA A 101 -16.24 28.34 -6.17
C ALA A 101 -17.52 27.70 -6.73
N VAL A 102 -18.29 27.06 -5.86
CA VAL A 102 -19.60 26.51 -6.19
C VAL A 102 -20.63 27.26 -5.36
N ASP A 103 -21.67 27.75 -6.04
CA ASP A 103 -22.78 28.46 -5.41
C ASP A 103 -24.04 27.59 -5.51
N PHE A 104 -24.63 27.25 -4.37
CA PHE A 104 -25.85 26.49 -4.31
C PHE A 104 -26.98 27.36 -3.75
N ASP A 105 -28.02 27.56 -4.51
CA ASP A 105 -29.18 28.38 -4.08
C ASP A 105 -29.99 27.70 -2.99
N ASN A 106 -30.01 26.38 -2.95
CA ASN A 106 -30.81 25.62 -1.98
C ASN A 106 -30.19 24.23 -1.72
N PHE A 107 -29.03 24.21 -1.02
CA PHE A 107 -28.40 22.95 -0.63
C PHE A 107 -29.20 22.22 0.41
N ASN A 108 -29.51 20.96 0.18
CA ASN A 108 -30.17 20.10 1.15
C ASN A 108 -29.65 18.67 1.07
N VAL A 109 -29.89 17.90 2.13
CA VAL A 109 -29.51 16.48 2.19
C VAL A 109 -30.72 15.61 2.50
N ARG A 110 -30.74 14.44 1.91
CA ARG A 110 -31.70 13.39 2.17
C ARG A 110 -30.97 12.19 2.74
N LEU A 111 -31.42 11.68 3.89
CA LEU A 111 -30.76 10.58 4.58
C LEU A 111 -31.70 9.38 4.63
N THR A 112 -31.17 8.19 4.32
CA THR A 112 -31.92 6.93 4.40
C THR A 112 -31.06 5.91 5.14
N ALA A 113 -31.61 5.25 6.17
CA ALA A 113 -30.96 4.13 6.81
C ALA A 113 -31.13 2.88 5.91
N VAL A 114 -30.04 2.18 5.64
CA VAL A 114 -29.99 0.91 4.90
C VAL A 114 -29.21 -0.10 5.73
N ASP A 115 -29.41 -1.39 5.48
CA ASP A 115 -28.61 -2.42 6.12
C ASP A 115 -27.14 -2.23 5.75
N ALA A 116 -26.25 -2.42 6.73
CA ALA A 116 -24.81 -2.29 6.48
C ALA A 116 -24.34 -3.40 5.54
N GLU A 117 -23.79 -3.03 4.39
CA GLU A 117 -23.36 -3.96 3.34
C GLU A 117 -21.87 -4.31 3.42
N ALA A 118 -21.07 -3.50 4.13
CA ALA A 118 -19.61 -3.69 4.21
C ALA A 118 -19.23 -4.48 5.47
N ASP A 119 -18.15 -5.26 5.37
CA ASP A 119 -17.51 -5.86 6.53
C ASP A 119 -16.71 -4.81 7.32
N TYR A 120 -17.37 -4.14 8.25
CA TYR A 120 -16.76 -3.08 9.06
C TYR A 120 -15.78 -3.60 10.10
N ASP A 121 -15.85 -4.87 10.46
CA ASP A 121 -14.91 -5.52 11.37
C ASP A 121 -13.66 -6.01 10.63
N GLU A 122 -13.63 -5.92 9.30
CA GLU A 122 -12.46 -6.26 8.51
C GLU A 122 -11.26 -5.43 8.96
N VAL A 123 -10.20 -6.12 9.42
CA VAL A 123 -8.93 -5.46 9.78
C VAL A 123 -8.18 -5.05 8.51
N ILE A 124 -8.06 -3.74 8.32
CA ILE A 124 -7.43 -3.16 7.14
C ILE A 124 -5.95 -2.84 7.38
N TYR A 125 -5.63 -2.34 8.58
CA TYR A 125 -4.24 -2.07 8.97
C TYR A 125 -3.92 -2.69 10.32
N LYS A 126 -2.65 -3.05 10.49
CA LYS A 126 -2.05 -3.37 11.77
C LYS A 126 -0.93 -2.39 12.05
N VAL A 127 -0.94 -1.80 13.24
CA VAL A 127 0.02 -0.76 13.64
C VAL A 127 0.78 -1.26 14.86
N PHE A 128 2.05 -1.58 14.71
CA PHE A 128 2.94 -1.91 15.82
C PHE A 128 3.44 -0.64 16.49
N ASP A 129 3.41 -0.63 17.82
CA ASP A 129 4.02 0.42 18.62
C ASP A 129 5.43 0.00 19.02
N LEU A 130 6.43 0.69 18.48
CA LEU A 130 7.87 0.43 18.69
C LEU A 130 8.49 1.23 19.83
N THR A 131 7.68 1.91 20.65
CA THR A 131 8.19 2.78 21.73
C THR A 131 8.60 2.03 23.00
N GLY A 132 8.11 0.79 23.17
CA GLY A 132 8.39 -0.02 24.35
C GLY A 132 9.55 -1.00 24.18
N ALA A 133 9.62 -1.96 25.09
CA ALA A 133 10.49 -3.12 24.94
C ALA A 133 9.79 -4.22 24.13
N PRO A 134 10.51 -4.95 23.25
CA PRO A 134 9.92 -6.08 22.55
C PRO A 134 9.50 -7.22 23.50
N PRO A 135 8.49 -8.07 23.14
CA PRO A 135 7.79 -8.04 21.89
C PRO A 135 6.82 -6.87 21.79
N TYR A 136 6.82 -6.22 20.62
CA TYR A 136 5.97 -5.06 20.34
C TYR A 136 4.52 -5.46 20.15
N LYS A 137 3.62 -4.66 20.73
CA LYS A 137 2.17 -4.86 20.55
C LYS A 137 1.68 -4.15 19.30
N HIS A 138 0.63 -4.69 18.70
CA HIS A 138 -0.04 -4.03 17.58
C HIS A 138 -1.48 -3.64 17.94
N THR A 139 -1.98 -2.68 17.20
CA THR A 139 -3.39 -2.26 17.19
C THR A 139 -3.97 -2.56 15.83
N ASP A 140 -5.11 -3.23 15.82
CA ASP A 140 -5.89 -3.45 14.61
C ASP A 140 -6.72 -2.22 14.30
N ILE A 141 -6.67 -1.78 13.06
CA ILE A 141 -7.50 -0.72 12.53
C ILE A 141 -8.47 -1.34 11.54
N THR A 142 -9.75 -1.31 11.89
CA THR A 142 -10.80 -1.89 11.06
C THR A 142 -11.29 -0.90 10.00
N ARG A 143 -12.00 -1.42 9.00
CA ARG A 143 -12.72 -0.62 8.03
C ARG A 143 -13.64 0.39 8.73
N GLY A 144 -14.42 -0.06 9.72
CA GLY A 144 -15.31 0.78 10.49
C GLY A 144 -14.61 1.88 11.27
N ASP A 145 -13.45 1.59 11.87
CA ASP A 145 -12.64 2.60 12.57
C ASP A 145 -12.21 3.74 11.63
N LEU A 146 -11.81 3.42 10.40
CA LEU A 146 -11.42 4.42 9.40
C LEU A 146 -12.63 5.22 8.92
N MET A 147 -13.71 4.55 8.55
CA MET A 147 -14.93 5.18 8.02
C MET A 147 -15.61 6.09 9.05
N ASN A 148 -15.50 5.78 10.34
CA ASN A 148 -15.96 6.63 11.43
C ASN A 148 -14.97 7.75 11.80
N GLY A 149 -13.86 7.89 11.08
CA GLY A 149 -12.89 8.97 11.28
C GLY A 149 -12.04 8.87 12.54
N LYS A 150 -12.04 7.73 13.23
CA LYS A 150 -11.28 7.51 14.48
C LYS A 150 -9.78 7.78 14.33
N TYR A 151 -9.23 7.51 13.16
CA TYR A 151 -7.82 7.71 12.83
C TYR A 151 -7.57 8.87 11.85
N GLY A 152 -8.52 9.79 11.71
CA GLY A 152 -8.41 10.96 10.83
C GLY A 152 -8.90 10.70 9.41
N SER A 153 -8.29 11.37 8.42
CA SER A 153 -8.77 11.32 7.05
C SER A 153 -8.48 9.99 6.37
N TYR A 154 -9.41 9.60 5.53
CA TYR A 154 -9.33 8.45 4.63
C TYR A 154 -9.92 8.81 3.26
N GLU A 155 -9.63 7.99 2.27
CA GLU A 155 -10.24 8.02 0.94
C GLU A 155 -10.76 6.63 0.58
N ILE A 156 -11.79 6.57 -0.24
CA ILE A 156 -12.29 5.31 -0.80
C ILE A 156 -12.06 5.38 -2.30
N ASP A 157 -11.28 4.43 -2.83
CA ASP A 157 -11.06 4.30 -4.26
C ASP A 157 -12.06 3.30 -4.84
N TYR A 158 -13.03 3.82 -5.59
CA TYR A 158 -14.04 3.03 -6.28
C TYR A 158 -13.62 2.64 -7.70
N GLY A 159 -12.54 3.19 -8.21
CA GLY A 159 -12.18 3.17 -9.63
C GLY A 159 -11.09 2.19 -10.03
N CYS A 160 -10.22 1.79 -9.11
CA CYS A 160 -9.06 0.95 -9.44
C CYS A 160 -9.39 -0.50 -9.77
N ILE A 161 -10.60 -0.94 -9.49
CA ILE A 161 -10.97 -2.36 -9.45
C ILE A 161 -11.46 -2.90 -10.80
N GLY A 162 -11.74 -2.02 -11.77
CA GLY A 162 -12.37 -2.40 -13.03
C GLY A 162 -11.46 -2.87 -14.15
N ASN A 163 -10.15 -2.63 -14.07
CA ASN A 163 -9.30 -2.69 -15.27
C ASN A 163 -8.22 -3.79 -15.29
N GLY A 164 -8.13 -4.67 -14.32
CA GLY A 164 -7.05 -5.66 -14.37
C GLY A 164 -7.18 -6.87 -13.45
N PHE A 165 -7.93 -6.75 -12.39
CA PHE A 165 -8.25 -7.88 -11.51
C PHE A 165 -9.68 -8.38 -11.79
N ASN A 166 -9.88 -9.68 -11.70
CA ASN A 166 -11.21 -10.27 -11.78
C ASN A 166 -12.01 -9.91 -10.52
N THR A 167 -12.60 -8.76 -10.52
CA THR A 167 -13.86 -8.22 -9.96
C THR A 167 -14.34 -8.51 -8.53
N THR A 168 -13.54 -8.97 -7.59
CA THR A 168 -14.03 -9.17 -6.21
C THR A 168 -13.55 -8.12 -5.20
N LEU A 169 -12.64 -7.25 -5.57
CA LEU A 169 -12.18 -6.15 -4.72
C LEU A 169 -13.17 -4.99 -4.84
N LYS A 170 -14.10 -4.87 -3.92
CA LYS A 170 -15.00 -3.72 -3.81
C LYS A 170 -14.39 -2.71 -2.84
N ASP A 171 -14.45 -1.43 -3.20
CA ASP A 171 -14.27 -0.29 -2.28
C ASP A 171 -12.99 -0.36 -1.43
N VAL A 172 -11.85 -0.05 -2.02
CA VAL A 172 -10.58 -0.01 -1.29
C VAL A 172 -10.50 1.25 -0.46
N ILE A 173 -10.44 1.12 0.85
CA ILE A 173 -10.26 2.25 1.77
C ILE A 173 -8.77 2.51 2.00
N ILE A 174 -8.36 3.77 1.86
CA ILE A 174 -7.00 4.25 2.04
C ILE A 174 -6.95 5.18 3.24
N TRP A 175 -6.11 4.89 4.21
CA TRP A 175 -5.89 5.76 5.35
C TRP A 175 -4.90 6.88 4.99
N THR A 176 -5.39 8.04 4.61
CA THR A 176 -4.54 9.15 4.16
C THR A 176 -3.89 9.91 5.32
N ALA A 177 -4.49 9.91 6.51
CA ALA A 177 -3.92 10.58 7.68
C ALA A 177 -2.63 9.91 8.20
N VAL A 178 -2.28 8.70 7.75
CA VAL A 178 -1.03 8.01 8.11
C VAL A 178 0.23 8.80 7.78
N THR A 179 0.16 9.71 6.82
CA THR A 179 1.29 10.57 6.42
C THR A 179 1.47 11.80 7.31
N ASN A 180 0.45 12.18 8.08
CA ASN A 180 0.44 13.44 8.85
C ASN A 180 1.31 13.37 10.12
N GLY A 181 1.53 12.16 10.67
CA GLY A 181 2.32 11.95 11.88
C GLY A 181 3.70 11.36 11.57
N THR A 182 4.76 11.95 12.12
CA THR A 182 6.11 11.39 12.01
C THR A 182 6.23 10.07 12.76
N GLU A 183 5.42 9.85 13.79
CA GLU A 183 5.40 8.61 14.59
C GLU A 183 5.12 7.35 13.74
N TYR A 184 4.34 7.45 12.66
CA TYR A 184 4.09 6.34 11.74
C TYR A 184 5.29 5.99 10.85
N LYS A 185 6.32 6.83 10.88
CA LYS A 185 7.57 6.69 10.15
C LYS A 185 8.77 6.43 11.09
N THR A 186 8.59 6.56 12.41
CA THR A 186 9.66 6.42 13.42
C THR A 186 9.34 5.41 14.51
N ASP A 187 8.28 5.65 15.26
CA ASP A 187 7.91 4.89 16.46
C ASP A 187 6.84 3.84 16.24
N LYS A 188 6.28 3.79 15.04
CA LYS A 188 5.26 2.81 14.65
C LYS A 188 5.61 2.16 13.31
N LEU A 189 5.27 0.88 13.18
CA LEU A 189 5.29 0.17 11.90
C LEU A 189 3.86 -0.07 11.46
N VAL A 190 3.48 0.49 10.32
CA VAL A 190 2.12 0.37 9.77
C VAL A 190 2.12 -0.66 8.65
N MET A 191 1.29 -1.66 8.77
CA MET A 191 1.13 -2.71 7.78
C MET A 191 -0.30 -2.73 7.22
N ARG A 192 -0.41 -2.70 5.90
CA ARG A 192 -1.67 -2.74 5.15
C ARG A 192 -2.01 -4.16 4.75
N LYS A 193 -3.23 -4.60 4.96
CA LYS A 193 -3.75 -5.86 4.41
C LYS A 193 -3.88 -5.75 2.89
N ILE A 194 -3.28 -6.67 2.17
CA ILE A 194 -3.36 -6.80 0.71
C ILE A 194 -4.30 -7.96 0.39
N PRO A 195 -5.47 -7.70 -0.18
CA PRO A 195 -6.47 -8.71 -0.50
C PRO A 195 -6.09 -9.45 -1.79
N ALA A 196 -5.22 -10.43 -1.67
CA ALA A 196 -4.64 -11.14 -2.80
C ALA A 196 -5.20 -12.56 -2.99
N ALA A 197 -5.84 -13.11 -1.95
CA ALA A 197 -6.27 -14.51 -1.93
C ALA A 197 -7.18 -14.87 -3.10
N GLY A 198 -6.73 -15.78 -3.95
CA GLY A 198 -7.48 -16.30 -5.09
C GLY A 198 -7.61 -15.34 -6.29
N VAL A 199 -7.01 -14.15 -6.22
CA VAL A 199 -7.05 -13.17 -7.33
C VAL A 199 -6.11 -13.61 -8.44
N GLU A 200 -6.61 -13.75 -9.66
CA GLU A 200 -5.82 -13.97 -10.87
C GLU A 200 -5.50 -12.64 -11.52
N TRP A 201 -4.23 -12.43 -11.84
CA TRP A 201 -3.71 -11.20 -12.42
C TRP A 201 -2.52 -11.47 -13.32
N LYS A 202 -2.08 -10.45 -14.06
CA LYS A 202 -0.91 -10.58 -14.95
C LYS A 202 0.29 -9.83 -14.39
N ILE A 203 1.36 -10.59 -14.10
CA ILE A 203 2.70 -10.04 -13.81
C ILE A 203 3.39 -9.69 -15.12
N GLY A 204 4.25 -8.67 -15.10
CA GLY A 204 5.07 -8.29 -16.26
C GLY A 204 4.48 -7.15 -17.09
N SER A 205 5.21 -6.73 -18.11
CA SER A 205 4.86 -5.62 -19.00
C SER A 205 3.88 -6.02 -20.08
N ARG A 206 2.95 -5.11 -20.40
CA ARG A 206 2.07 -5.28 -21.57
C ARG A 206 2.86 -5.14 -22.88
N THR A 207 2.40 -5.82 -23.91
CA THR A 207 2.92 -5.59 -25.26
C THR A 207 2.77 -4.13 -25.67
N GLY A 208 3.87 -3.51 -26.08
CA GLY A 208 3.91 -2.12 -26.48
C GLY A 208 4.00 -1.12 -25.31
N GLU A 209 4.17 -1.57 -24.07
CA GLU A 209 4.46 -0.70 -22.94
C GLU A 209 5.82 -0.01 -23.14
N LEU A 210 5.86 1.33 -22.98
CA LEU A 210 7.10 2.08 -23.16
C LEU A 210 8.17 1.62 -22.16
N GLY A 211 9.30 1.15 -22.66
CA GLY A 211 10.41 0.62 -21.86
C GLY A 211 10.29 -0.85 -21.50
N ALA A 212 9.23 -1.53 -21.93
CA ALA A 212 9.18 -2.97 -21.88
C ALA A 212 10.28 -3.58 -22.78
N PRO A 213 10.87 -4.72 -22.40
CA PRO A 213 11.81 -5.41 -23.27
C PRO A 213 11.11 -5.84 -24.58
N ASP A 214 11.52 -5.27 -25.69
CA ASP A 214 11.00 -5.62 -27.03
C ASP A 214 11.47 -7.01 -27.42
N GLY A 215 10.84 -8.09 -26.96
CA GLY A 215 10.99 -9.46 -27.48
C GLY A 215 12.40 -9.98 -27.81
N GLY A 216 13.43 -9.20 -27.44
CA GLY A 216 14.84 -9.49 -27.67
C GLY A 216 15.40 -10.45 -26.60
N ASN A 217 16.69 -10.34 -26.32
CA ASN A 217 17.39 -11.23 -25.38
C ASN A 217 17.02 -11.08 -23.90
N SER A 218 16.10 -10.21 -23.53
CA SER A 218 15.65 -10.00 -22.14
C SER A 218 14.17 -10.28 -22.03
N ARG A 219 13.82 -11.42 -21.46
CA ARG A 219 12.44 -11.86 -21.18
C ARG A 219 12.03 -11.69 -19.72
N ASN A 220 12.69 -10.77 -19.01
CA ASN A 220 12.49 -10.61 -17.57
C ASN A 220 11.14 -10.00 -17.17
N GLU A 221 10.37 -9.50 -18.13
CA GLU A 221 9.05 -8.86 -17.91
C GLU A 221 7.95 -9.47 -18.80
N VAL A 222 8.12 -10.67 -19.34
CA VAL A 222 7.08 -11.34 -20.12
C VAL A 222 5.84 -11.56 -19.25
N GLN A 223 4.66 -11.25 -19.81
CA GLN A 223 3.40 -11.40 -19.05
C GLN A 223 3.03 -12.86 -18.82
N HIS A 224 2.70 -13.17 -17.57
CA HIS A 224 2.14 -14.46 -17.14
C HIS A 224 0.94 -14.23 -16.25
N THR A 225 -0.01 -15.18 -16.24
CA THR A 225 -1.09 -15.17 -15.25
C THR A 225 -0.54 -15.71 -13.94
N VAL A 226 -0.80 -15.00 -12.85
CA VAL A 226 -0.40 -15.36 -11.48
C VAL A 226 -1.62 -15.38 -10.59
N ARG A 227 -1.64 -16.31 -9.63
CA ARG A 227 -2.60 -16.35 -8.54
C ARG A 227 -1.85 -16.47 -7.22
N LEU A 228 -2.09 -15.54 -6.31
CA LEU A 228 -1.67 -15.65 -4.92
C LEU A 228 -2.78 -16.35 -4.12
N THR A 229 -2.41 -17.31 -3.27
CA THR A 229 -3.40 -18.13 -2.55
C THR A 229 -3.88 -17.51 -1.26
N GLU A 230 -3.14 -16.57 -0.69
CA GLU A 230 -3.43 -15.96 0.60
C GLU A 230 -3.34 -14.43 0.53
N ASP A 231 -4.14 -13.77 1.37
CA ASP A 231 -3.93 -12.38 1.73
C ASP A 231 -2.62 -12.23 2.50
N PHE A 232 -2.03 -11.06 2.45
CA PHE A 232 -0.85 -10.74 3.23
C PHE A 232 -0.87 -9.29 3.70
N TYR A 233 -0.06 -8.97 4.71
CA TYR A 233 0.19 -7.59 5.10
C TYR A 233 1.49 -7.09 4.47
N MET A 234 1.51 -5.82 4.07
CA MET A 234 2.70 -5.15 3.56
C MET A 234 2.88 -3.81 4.27
N SER A 235 4.11 -3.45 4.64
CA SER A 235 4.38 -2.16 5.26
C SER A 235 4.01 -1.01 4.31
N VAL A 236 3.29 -0.02 4.85
CA VAL A 236 2.78 1.13 4.08
C VAL A 236 3.90 1.94 3.46
N PHE A 237 5.00 2.08 4.19
CA PHE A 237 6.22 2.74 3.75
C PHE A 237 7.37 1.74 3.59
N GLU A 238 8.41 2.12 2.88
CA GLU A 238 9.72 1.53 3.04
C GLU A 238 10.12 1.59 4.51
N VAL A 239 10.84 0.59 5.03
CA VAL A 239 11.33 0.63 6.43
C VAL A 239 12.28 1.79 6.58
N THR A 240 12.04 2.64 7.58
CA THR A 240 12.88 3.83 7.81
C THR A 240 14.11 3.54 8.66
N GLN A 241 15.06 4.48 8.68
CA GLN A 241 16.27 4.39 9.50
C GLN A 241 15.91 4.34 10.99
N ALA A 242 14.97 5.16 11.46
CA ALA A 242 14.50 5.13 12.85
C ALA A 242 13.83 3.80 13.21
N GLN A 243 12.97 3.26 12.32
CA GLN A 243 12.35 1.95 12.57
C GLN A 243 13.39 0.83 12.60
N MET A 244 14.35 0.81 11.66
CA MET A 244 15.42 -0.19 11.67
C MET A 244 16.21 -0.15 12.98
N ALA A 245 16.52 1.01 13.49
CA ALA A 245 17.25 1.17 14.75
C ALA A 245 16.51 0.59 15.99
N LYS A 246 15.18 0.45 15.94
CA LYS A 246 14.38 -0.23 16.98
C LYS A 246 14.55 -1.75 16.96
N PHE A 247 14.91 -2.31 15.82
CA PHE A 247 15.02 -3.77 15.63
C PHE A 247 16.45 -4.27 15.62
N TYR A 248 17.33 -3.53 14.96
CA TYR A 248 18.67 -4.00 14.67
C TYR A 248 19.66 -2.85 14.55
N THR A 249 20.67 -2.86 15.40
CA THR A 249 21.80 -1.92 15.33
C THR A 249 23.08 -2.67 14.98
N THR A 250 23.87 -2.11 14.10
CA THR A 250 25.15 -2.68 13.68
C THR A 250 26.16 -1.57 13.38
N THR A 251 27.43 -1.86 13.61
CA THR A 251 28.56 -1.01 13.17
C THR A 251 29.08 -1.40 11.79
N GLU A 252 28.54 -2.49 11.21
CA GLU A 252 28.98 -3.04 9.91
C GLU A 252 28.39 -2.25 8.72
N VAL A 253 27.32 -1.50 8.98
CA VAL A 253 26.61 -0.70 7.96
C VAL A 253 26.33 0.69 8.50
N THR A 254 26.55 1.68 7.65
CA THR A 254 26.10 3.05 7.86
C THR A 254 25.26 3.43 6.63
N CYS A 255 24.04 3.92 6.85
CA CYS A 255 23.23 4.46 5.77
C CYS A 255 23.95 5.65 5.12
N GLY A 256 23.89 5.73 3.80
CA GLY A 256 24.56 6.78 3.02
C GLY A 256 24.07 8.18 3.37
N PHE A 257 22.84 8.29 3.88
CA PHE A 257 22.21 9.55 4.24
C PHE A 257 21.85 9.64 5.73
N ALA A 258 22.55 8.90 6.59
CA ALA A 258 22.36 8.94 8.05
C ALA A 258 22.65 10.32 8.69
N GLY A 259 23.41 11.19 8.00
CA GLY A 259 23.69 12.56 8.46
C GLY A 259 22.68 13.61 7.98
N ALA A 260 21.63 13.23 7.26
CA ALA A 260 20.59 14.16 6.84
C ALA A 260 19.74 14.60 8.04
N GLU A 261 19.24 15.84 8.02
CA GLU A 261 18.41 16.39 9.10
C GLU A 261 17.12 15.57 9.33
N ASP A 262 16.58 14.99 8.26
CA ASP A 262 15.38 14.14 8.26
C ASP A 262 15.71 12.64 8.15
N ALA A 263 16.92 12.21 8.51
CA ALA A 263 17.38 10.82 8.37
C ALA A 263 16.43 9.79 8.99
N ASP A 264 15.85 10.11 10.13
CA ASP A 264 14.95 9.22 10.88
C ASP A 264 13.74 8.75 10.06
N VAL A 265 13.23 9.61 9.17
CA VAL A 265 12.05 9.33 8.33
C VAL A 265 12.41 8.96 6.88
N ARG A 266 13.70 8.86 6.56
CA ARG A 266 14.19 8.33 5.28
C ARG A 266 14.23 6.81 5.31
N PRO A 267 14.13 6.13 4.15
CA PRO A 267 14.27 4.69 4.10
C PRO A 267 15.65 4.25 4.61
N VAL A 268 15.67 3.11 5.26
CA VAL A 268 16.94 2.41 5.53
C VAL A 268 17.49 1.85 4.22
N GLU A 269 18.80 2.01 4.02
CA GLU A 269 19.48 1.57 2.81
C GLU A 269 20.88 1.05 3.14
N SER A 270 21.63 0.60 2.15
CA SER A 270 22.99 0.06 2.28
C SER A 270 23.10 -1.30 3.00
N TYR A 271 21.99 -1.91 3.39
CA TYR A 271 21.99 -3.25 3.98
C TYR A 271 22.13 -4.32 2.90
N ARG A 272 23.17 -5.18 3.05
CA ARG A 272 23.33 -6.33 2.15
C ARG A 272 22.23 -7.36 2.43
N TYR A 273 21.67 -7.89 1.36
CA TYR A 273 20.67 -8.95 1.45
C TYR A 273 21.17 -10.15 2.27
N GLY A 274 22.39 -10.60 1.98
CA GLY A 274 22.97 -11.78 2.61
C GLY A 274 23.37 -11.56 4.07
N SER A 275 24.34 -10.68 4.34
CA SER A 275 24.98 -10.59 5.65
C SER A 275 24.12 -9.90 6.70
N GLU A 276 23.63 -8.69 6.43
CA GLU A 276 22.95 -7.89 7.46
C GLU A 276 21.47 -8.22 7.59
N LEU A 277 20.77 -8.42 6.44
CA LEU A 277 19.35 -8.68 6.49
C LEU A 277 19.05 -10.11 6.95
N ARG A 278 19.70 -11.12 6.36
CA ARG A 278 19.38 -12.53 6.58
C ARG A 278 20.45 -13.32 7.35
N GLY A 279 21.69 -12.85 7.38
CA GLY A 279 22.82 -13.54 8.02
C GLY A 279 23.44 -14.64 7.17
N LEU A 280 23.26 -14.60 5.87
CA LEU A 280 23.72 -15.62 4.92
C LEU A 280 24.94 -15.07 4.17
N ASN A 281 26.12 -15.37 4.65
CA ASN A 281 27.37 -14.95 4.01
C ASN A 281 27.77 -15.85 2.84
N ASP A 282 27.30 -17.11 2.84
CA ASP A 282 27.51 -18.08 1.79
C ASP A 282 26.19 -18.78 1.49
N TRP A 283 25.88 -18.98 0.21
CA TRP A 283 24.71 -19.72 -0.22
C TRP A 283 24.70 -21.18 0.28
N LYS A 284 25.88 -21.76 0.51
CA LYS A 284 26.04 -23.12 1.07
C LYS A 284 25.58 -23.23 2.53
N ALA A 285 25.59 -22.13 3.27
CA ALA A 285 25.11 -22.11 4.65
C ALA A 285 23.57 -22.11 4.75
N GLN A 286 22.88 -22.20 3.64
CA GLN A 286 21.43 -22.18 3.56
C GLN A 286 20.79 -23.59 3.63
N ASP A 287 21.59 -24.62 3.89
CA ASP A 287 21.12 -26.03 3.97
C ASP A 287 20.40 -26.40 5.29
N GLY A 288 20.21 -25.40 6.18
CA GLY A 288 19.54 -25.61 7.46
C GLY A 288 20.34 -26.41 8.49
N SER A 289 21.59 -26.74 8.20
CA SER A 289 22.46 -27.45 9.14
C SER A 289 22.93 -26.57 10.32
N ASP A 290 22.82 -25.25 10.20
CA ASP A 290 23.15 -24.30 11.25
C ASP A 290 21.95 -24.05 12.16
N SER A 291 22.08 -24.39 13.45
CA SER A 291 21.03 -24.20 14.48
C SER A 291 20.62 -22.74 14.69
N GLN A 292 21.38 -21.79 14.15
CA GLN A 292 21.08 -20.37 14.18
C GLN A 292 20.14 -19.91 13.04
N ASN A 293 19.83 -20.79 12.10
CA ASN A 293 18.96 -20.51 11.00
C ASN A 293 17.51 -20.81 11.37
N GLU A 294 16.61 -19.84 11.16
CA GLU A 294 15.17 -20.06 11.16
C GLU A 294 14.69 -20.30 9.73
N TRP A 295 14.04 -21.42 9.50
CA TRP A 295 13.43 -21.73 8.23
C TRP A 295 12.32 -20.75 7.89
N VAL A 296 12.27 -20.33 6.65
CA VAL A 296 11.18 -19.49 6.14
C VAL A 296 10.09 -20.42 5.60
N TYR A 297 8.95 -20.45 6.29
CA TYR A 297 7.78 -21.20 5.87
C TYR A 297 6.71 -20.31 5.20
N TRP A 298 6.97 -19.04 5.13
CA TRP A 298 6.14 -18.05 4.48
C TRP A 298 7.02 -16.87 4.05
N PRO A 299 6.83 -16.35 2.85
CA PRO A 299 5.88 -16.70 1.79
C PRO A 299 6.27 -17.96 1.00
N THR A 300 7.29 -18.66 1.39
CA THR A 300 7.80 -19.89 0.75
C THR A 300 8.51 -20.76 1.77
N ASN A 301 8.50 -22.09 1.58
CA ASN A 301 9.28 -23.07 2.35
C ASN A 301 10.58 -23.52 1.63
N ALA A 302 11.06 -22.78 0.66
CA ALA A 302 12.28 -23.13 -0.02
C ALA A 302 13.52 -22.98 0.88
N TYR A 303 14.39 -23.96 0.87
CA TYR A 303 15.63 -24.07 1.67
C TYR A 303 16.53 -22.83 1.60
N GLN A 304 16.43 -22.05 0.57
CA GLN A 304 17.34 -20.94 0.27
C GLN A 304 16.89 -19.61 0.87
N HIS A 305 15.90 -19.63 1.77
CA HIS A 305 15.34 -18.44 2.36
C HIS A 305 15.39 -18.42 3.89
N CYS A 306 16.39 -19.07 4.49
CA CYS A 306 16.64 -19.02 5.93
C CYS A 306 16.94 -17.61 6.42
N VAL A 307 16.62 -17.35 7.69
CA VAL A 307 16.92 -16.11 8.40
C VAL A 307 17.63 -16.44 9.69
N ARG A 308 18.75 -15.78 9.98
CA ARG A 308 19.41 -15.88 11.28
C ARG A 308 18.73 -14.97 12.29
N TYR A 309 18.47 -15.50 13.50
CA TYR A 309 17.77 -14.79 14.57
C TYR A 309 18.46 -13.49 15.02
N ASN A 310 19.78 -13.40 14.89
CA ASN A 310 20.60 -12.26 15.31
C ASN A 310 20.90 -11.27 14.17
N ARG A 311 20.18 -11.30 13.07
CA ARG A 311 20.28 -10.35 11.95
C ARG A 311 18.97 -9.58 11.79
N ALA A 312 18.96 -8.57 10.96
CA ALA A 312 17.87 -7.61 10.90
C ALA A 312 16.48 -8.26 10.82
N LEU A 313 16.25 -9.17 9.86
CA LEU A 313 14.96 -9.85 9.73
C LEU A 313 14.66 -10.80 10.90
N GLY A 314 15.66 -11.51 11.43
CA GLY A 314 15.47 -12.37 12.60
C GLY A 314 15.13 -11.55 13.86
N SER A 315 15.80 -10.42 14.07
CA SER A 315 15.50 -9.47 15.14
C SER A 315 14.10 -8.88 15.01
N MET A 316 13.69 -8.50 13.78
CA MET A 316 12.33 -8.02 13.50
C MET A 316 11.28 -9.08 13.84
N ARG A 317 11.48 -10.34 13.42
CA ARG A 317 10.60 -11.46 13.74
C ARG A 317 10.43 -11.66 15.24
N SER A 318 11.55 -11.67 15.97
CA SER A 318 11.54 -11.79 17.42
C SER A 318 10.83 -10.61 18.10
N ALA A 319 11.11 -9.39 17.64
CA ALA A 319 10.55 -8.18 18.25
C ALA A 319 9.06 -7.98 17.94
N LEU A 320 8.62 -8.37 16.75
CA LEU A 320 7.22 -8.24 16.33
C LEU A 320 6.35 -9.47 16.72
N GLY A 321 6.99 -10.59 17.06
CA GLY A 321 6.28 -11.84 17.38
C GLY A 321 5.62 -12.51 16.17
N ILE A 322 5.94 -12.09 14.95
CA ILE A 322 5.38 -12.59 13.69
C ILE A 322 6.48 -12.86 12.66
N LYS A 323 6.17 -13.70 11.68
CA LYS A 323 7.12 -14.06 10.61
C LYS A 323 7.15 -13.02 9.48
N VAL A 324 7.62 -11.80 9.77
CA VAL A 324 7.89 -10.82 8.72
C VAL A 324 9.02 -11.28 7.80
N ASP A 325 8.95 -10.91 6.53
CA ASP A 325 10.01 -11.14 5.55
C ASP A 325 9.99 -10.06 4.45
N LEU A 326 10.89 -10.17 3.50
CA LEU A 326 10.83 -9.44 2.24
C LEU A 326 9.72 -10.01 1.36
N PRO A 327 9.05 -9.21 0.52
CA PRO A 327 8.06 -9.72 -0.42
C PRO A 327 8.71 -10.64 -1.47
N THR A 328 7.94 -11.61 -1.98
CA THR A 328 8.28 -12.18 -3.28
C THR A 328 8.11 -11.12 -4.37
N SER A 329 8.79 -11.28 -5.49
CA SER A 329 8.65 -10.39 -6.64
C SER A 329 7.20 -10.30 -7.13
N ALA A 330 6.43 -11.39 -7.03
CA ALA A 330 5.01 -11.42 -7.38
C ALA A 330 4.14 -10.67 -6.35
N GLN A 331 4.36 -10.90 -5.05
CA GLN A 331 3.67 -10.13 -4.01
C GLN A 331 3.94 -8.62 -4.13
N TRP A 332 5.21 -8.27 -4.42
CA TRP A 332 5.59 -6.87 -4.59
C TRP A 332 4.87 -6.23 -5.78
N GLU A 333 4.86 -6.87 -6.96
CA GLU A 333 4.21 -6.31 -8.15
C GLU A 333 2.69 -6.26 -8.03
N PHE A 334 2.07 -7.30 -7.43
CA PHE A 334 0.65 -7.30 -7.12
C PHE A 334 0.27 -6.10 -6.25
N ALA A 335 1.00 -5.91 -5.14
CA ALA A 335 0.78 -4.83 -4.21
C ALA A 335 1.08 -3.45 -4.84
N CYS A 336 2.13 -3.35 -5.68
CA CYS A 336 2.46 -2.12 -6.41
C CYS A 336 1.35 -1.74 -7.38
N ARG A 337 0.90 -2.66 -8.20
CA ARG A 337 -0.16 -2.41 -9.20
C ARG A 337 -1.49 -2.04 -8.58
N ALA A 338 -1.83 -2.63 -7.45
CA ALA A 338 -3.08 -2.37 -6.73
C ALA A 338 -4.30 -2.28 -7.68
N GLY A 339 -4.39 -3.21 -8.64
CA GLY A 339 -5.47 -3.28 -9.63
C GLY A 339 -5.17 -2.64 -10.99
N THR A 340 -4.09 -1.89 -11.14
CA THR A 340 -3.75 -1.28 -12.45
C THR A 340 -3.03 -2.26 -13.37
N THR A 341 -3.23 -2.10 -14.68
CA THR A 341 -2.49 -2.81 -15.73
C THR A 341 -1.51 -1.92 -16.47
N ASN A 342 -1.51 -0.63 -16.17
CA ASN A 342 -0.67 0.38 -16.80
C ASN A 342 0.79 0.27 -16.36
N ALA A 343 1.69 0.97 -17.05
CA ALA A 343 3.11 1.00 -16.69
C ALA A 343 3.34 1.49 -15.26
N LEU A 344 2.55 2.48 -14.82
CA LEU A 344 2.64 3.10 -13.51
C LEU A 344 1.46 2.68 -12.62
N TYR A 345 1.71 2.53 -11.34
CA TYR A 345 0.67 2.17 -10.36
C TYR A 345 -0.42 3.25 -10.18
N SER A 346 -0.17 4.47 -10.67
CA SER A 346 -1.20 5.52 -10.72
C SER A 346 -2.26 5.30 -11.79
N GLY A 347 -2.20 4.21 -12.55
CA GLY A 347 -3.07 3.96 -13.69
C GLY A 347 -2.71 4.77 -14.95
N LYS A 348 -1.57 5.44 -14.93
CA LYS A 348 -1.07 6.24 -16.06
C LYS A 348 0.04 5.52 -16.81
N GLU A 349 0.28 5.96 -18.06
CA GLU A 349 1.39 5.46 -18.88
C GLU A 349 2.63 6.33 -18.73
N MET A 350 3.79 5.76 -19.04
CA MET A 350 5.02 6.51 -19.21
C MET A 350 4.91 7.38 -20.45
N THR A 351 5.40 8.61 -20.35
CA THR A 351 5.53 9.54 -21.50
C THR A 351 6.98 9.66 -21.98
N SER A 352 7.93 9.32 -21.12
CA SER A 352 9.36 9.31 -21.43
C SER A 352 10.09 8.35 -20.49
N LEU A 353 11.21 7.76 -20.94
CA LEU A 353 12.08 6.92 -20.12
C LEU A 353 13.24 7.71 -19.48
N ASN A 354 13.76 8.72 -20.17
CA ASN A 354 14.97 9.44 -19.79
C ASN A 354 14.77 10.96 -19.71
N GLY A 355 13.62 11.47 -20.15
CA GLY A 355 13.26 12.89 -20.11
C GLY A 355 12.14 13.14 -19.11
N ASP A 356 11.56 14.32 -19.14
CA ASP A 356 10.45 14.68 -18.26
C ASP A 356 9.26 13.75 -18.44
N CYS A 357 8.80 13.19 -17.33
CA CYS A 357 7.61 12.35 -17.27
C CYS A 357 6.75 12.77 -16.07
N PRO A 358 5.86 13.74 -16.22
CA PRO A 358 5.03 14.26 -15.12
C PRO A 358 4.23 13.16 -14.40
N ASN A 359 3.85 12.09 -15.13
CA ASN A 359 3.16 10.95 -14.54
C ASN A 359 4.02 10.17 -13.52
N VAL A 360 5.34 10.15 -13.71
CA VAL A 360 6.28 9.54 -12.74
C VAL A 360 6.55 10.50 -11.59
N GLU A 361 6.68 11.79 -11.86
CA GLU A 361 6.98 12.79 -10.82
C GLU A 361 5.90 12.88 -9.74
N GLU A 362 4.65 12.53 -10.07
CA GLU A 362 3.57 12.48 -9.08
C GLU A 362 3.78 11.38 -8.03
N ILE A 363 4.48 10.29 -8.39
CA ILE A 363 4.51 9.05 -7.63
C ILE A 363 5.91 8.61 -7.20
N ALA A 364 6.97 9.15 -7.78
CA ALA A 364 8.32 8.63 -7.60
C ALA A 364 9.36 9.74 -7.37
N TRP A 365 10.39 9.41 -6.58
CA TRP A 365 11.65 10.14 -6.51
C TRP A 365 12.69 9.41 -7.34
N THR A 366 13.16 10.05 -8.41
CA THR A 366 14.15 9.48 -9.37
C THR A 366 15.30 10.47 -9.58
N SER A 367 16.32 10.07 -10.32
CA SER A 367 17.43 10.97 -10.66
C SER A 367 17.00 12.23 -11.45
N ASN A 368 15.82 12.20 -12.07
CA ASN A 368 15.26 13.32 -12.81
C ASN A 368 14.38 14.24 -11.94
N SER A 369 13.97 13.78 -10.75
CA SER A 369 13.10 14.56 -9.86
C SER A 369 13.81 15.75 -9.19
N ASP A 370 15.13 15.77 -9.20
CA ASP A 370 15.95 16.75 -8.48
C ASP A 370 16.31 18.00 -9.28
N TYR A 371 15.75 18.18 -10.48
CA TYR A 371 16.06 19.33 -11.34
C TYR A 371 15.42 20.66 -10.88
N SER A 372 14.58 20.64 -9.84
CA SER A 372 14.01 21.87 -9.30
C SER A 372 14.82 22.38 -8.11
N ASP A 373 15.41 23.54 -8.25
CA ASP A 373 16.21 24.30 -7.27
C ASP A 373 15.53 24.57 -5.90
N VAL A 374 14.30 24.08 -5.69
CA VAL A 374 13.46 24.45 -4.53
C VAL A 374 13.79 23.64 -3.27
N LEU A 375 14.45 22.48 -3.39
CA LEU A 375 14.76 21.60 -2.25
C LEU A 375 16.22 21.14 -2.16
N GLY A 376 17.15 21.91 -2.77
CA GLY A 376 18.59 21.62 -2.63
C GLY A 376 19.07 20.39 -3.40
N GLY A 377 18.74 20.29 -4.69
CA GLY A 377 19.12 19.36 -5.75
C GLY A 377 20.30 18.42 -5.52
N THR A 378 20.15 17.44 -4.64
CA THR A 378 21.12 16.36 -4.46
C THR A 378 20.46 15.03 -4.67
N ASN A 379 21.02 14.21 -5.55
CA ASN A 379 20.63 12.81 -5.74
C ASN A 379 20.74 12.05 -4.40
N GLN A 380 19.61 11.84 -3.74
CA GLN A 380 19.55 11.22 -2.41
C GLN A 380 18.16 10.66 -2.12
N THR A 381 18.05 9.82 -1.08
CA THR A 381 16.76 9.40 -0.53
C THR A 381 15.97 10.60 -0.02
N ARG A 382 14.66 10.46 0.06
CA ARG A 382 13.73 11.43 0.67
C ARG A 382 12.96 10.77 1.81
N ALA A 383 12.36 11.58 2.67
CA ALA A 383 11.41 11.09 3.67
C ALA A 383 10.31 10.28 2.99
N VAL A 384 9.94 9.15 3.59
CA VAL A 384 8.91 8.27 3.03
C VAL A 384 7.53 8.94 3.05
N GLY A 385 6.66 8.57 2.11
CA GLY A 385 5.26 9.02 2.07
C GLY A 385 5.07 10.47 1.64
N LEU A 386 5.95 11.02 0.81
CA LEU A 386 5.83 12.38 0.26
C LEU A 386 5.19 12.41 -1.13
N LYS A 387 5.18 11.29 -1.83
CA LYS A 387 4.55 11.14 -3.14
C LYS A 387 3.16 10.50 -3.00
N LYS A 388 2.37 10.48 -4.08
CA LYS A 388 1.04 9.85 -4.06
C LYS A 388 1.14 8.35 -3.84
N PRO A 389 0.30 7.76 -3.00
CA PRO A 389 0.24 6.31 -2.83
C PRO A 389 -0.42 5.64 -4.03
N ASN A 390 -0.31 4.31 -4.09
CA ASN A 390 -1.14 3.50 -4.97
C ASN A 390 -2.56 3.29 -4.38
N ALA A 391 -3.41 2.56 -5.10
CA ALA A 391 -4.78 2.32 -4.67
C ALA A 391 -4.92 1.45 -3.40
N PHE A 392 -3.88 0.72 -2.97
CA PHE A 392 -3.85 0.08 -1.66
C PHE A 392 -3.35 1.00 -0.55
N GLY A 393 -2.98 2.24 -0.84
CA GLY A 393 -2.43 3.17 0.15
C GLY A 393 -0.97 2.87 0.49
N LEU A 394 -0.23 2.21 -0.38
CA LEU A 394 1.21 1.99 -0.26
C LEU A 394 1.95 3.14 -0.92
N TYR A 395 2.90 3.71 -0.21
CA TYR A 395 3.72 4.84 -0.66
C TYR A 395 5.07 4.36 -1.17
N ASP A 396 5.67 5.16 -2.04
CA ASP A 396 7.03 4.97 -2.56
C ASP A 396 7.26 3.58 -3.23
N MET A 397 6.19 3.00 -3.80
CA MET A 397 6.29 1.77 -4.61
C MET A 397 7.01 2.02 -5.96
N ALA A 398 7.43 3.25 -6.21
CA ALA A 398 8.26 3.67 -7.33
C ALA A 398 9.22 4.76 -6.87
N GLY A 399 10.50 4.65 -7.22
CA GLY A 399 11.54 5.61 -6.83
C GLY A 399 11.98 5.47 -5.37
N ASN A 400 12.53 6.52 -4.81
CA ASN A 400 13.16 6.61 -3.50
C ASN A 400 14.26 5.56 -3.33
N VAL A 401 14.00 4.34 -2.81
CA VAL A 401 14.94 3.22 -2.85
C VAL A 401 14.34 2.03 -3.60
N ALA A 402 15.17 1.30 -4.34
CA ALA A 402 14.77 0.01 -4.86
C ALA A 402 14.64 -0.99 -3.70
N GLU A 403 13.66 -1.87 -3.75
CA GLU A 403 13.35 -2.76 -2.65
C GLU A 403 13.78 -4.19 -2.93
N TRP A 404 14.53 -4.79 -2.00
CA TRP A 404 14.87 -6.19 -2.07
C TRP A 404 13.64 -7.08 -2.06
N CYS A 405 13.61 -8.05 -2.98
CA CYS A 405 12.65 -9.15 -2.98
C CYS A 405 13.31 -10.47 -2.62
N LEU A 406 12.48 -11.44 -2.21
CA LEU A 406 12.95 -12.76 -1.78
C LEU A 406 13.61 -13.55 -2.92
N ASP A 407 13.17 -13.32 -4.15
CA ASP A 407 13.50 -14.10 -5.33
C ASP A 407 14.95 -13.96 -5.74
N TRP A 408 15.56 -15.06 -6.18
CA TRP A 408 16.73 -15.01 -7.02
C TRP A 408 16.37 -14.39 -8.37
N PHE A 409 17.23 -13.53 -8.88
CA PHE A 409 16.98 -12.88 -10.16
C PHE A 409 17.48 -13.74 -11.32
N TYR A 410 16.62 -13.95 -12.28
CA TYR A 410 16.93 -14.51 -13.57
C TYR A 410 16.42 -13.56 -14.66
N PRO A 411 17.27 -13.22 -15.65
CA PRO A 411 16.90 -12.29 -16.72
C PRO A 411 15.90 -12.89 -17.71
N ASP A 412 15.72 -14.20 -17.71
CA ASP A 412 14.77 -14.89 -18.57
C ASP A 412 13.72 -15.60 -17.70
N ILE A 413 12.52 -15.02 -17.65
CA ILE A 413 11.44 -15.54 -16.84
C ILE A 413 10.87 -16.86 -17.43
N ASP A 414 11.03 -17.10 -18.73
CA ASP A 414 10.57 -18.34 -19.39
C ASP A 414 11.47 -19.55 -19.08
N THR A 415 12.62 -19.34 -18.45
CA THR A 415 13.53 -20.42 -18.05
C THR A 415 13.41 -20.83 -16.58
N PHE A 416 12.33 -20.48 -15.93
CA PHE A 416 12.04 -20.95 -14.58
C PHE A 416 11.73 -22.46 -14.61
N TYR A 417 12.67 -23.25 -14.27
CA TYR A 417 12.46 -24.66 -13.95
C TYR A 417 12.43 -24.80 -12.44
N ASP A 418 11.43 -25.44 -11.90
CA ASP A 418 11.50 -25.95 -10.55
C ASP A 418 12.50 -27.09 -10.55
N ASP A 419 13.55 -26.99 -9.75
CA ASP A 419 14.42 -28.12 -9.44
C ASP A 419 13.70 -28.88 -8.33
N ASP A 420 13.10 -30.02 -8.65
CA ASP A 420 12.47 -30.93 -7.68
C ASP A 420 13.47 -31.52 -6.68
N GLY A 421 14.70 -31.01 -6.65
CA GLY A 421 15.81 -31.50 -5.83
C GLY A 421 16.41 -32.81 -6.32
N ASN A 422 15.84 -33.42 -7.36
CA ASN A 422 16.27 -34.71 -7.95
C ASN A 422 16.84 -34.56 -9.37
N GLY A 423 17.08 -33.31 -9.83
CA GLY A 423 17.56 -33.03 -11.18
C GLY A 423 16.48 -33.17 -12.26
N GLY A 424 15.23 -33.33 -11.87
CA GLY A 424 14.05 -33.25 -12.74
C GLY A 424 13.72 -31.80 -13.07
N LYS A 425 13.41 -31.53 -14.32
CA LYS A 425 12.95 -30.21 -14.79
C LYS A 425 11.43 -30.21 -14.74
N ALA A 426 10.82 -29.85 -13.60
CA ALA A 426 9.41 -29.52 -13.62
C ALA A 426 9.24 -28.17 -14.30
N ASP A 427 8.57 -28.17 -15.42
CA ASP A 427 8.24 -26.95 -16.17
C ASP A 427 7.02 -26.29 -15.52
N ILE A 428 7.25 -25.54 -14.42
CA ILE A 428 6.17 -24.85 -13.69
C ILE A 428 5.60 -23.66 -14.48
N PHE A 429 6.28 -23.24 -15.59
CA PHE A 429 5.81 -22.13 -16.42
C PHE A 429 4.73 -22.47 -17.43
N HIS A 430 4.46 -23.75 -17.64
CA HIS A 430 3.26 -24.14 -18.37
C HIS A 430 2.01 -24.21 -17.51
N ALA A 431 2.14 -23.98 -16.19
CA ALA A 431 0.99 -23.76 -15.33
C ALA A 431 0.44 -22.35 -15.58
N ASP A 432 -0.77 -22.24 -16.04
CA ASP A 432 -1.51 -20.99 -16.19
C ASP A 432 -2.81 -21.12 -15.40
N PRO A 433 -2.94 -20.44 -14.25
CA PRO A 433 -2.03 -19.48 -13.62
C PRO A 433 -0.84 -20.11 -12.84
N LEU A 434 0.26 -19.37 -12.75
CA LEU A 434 1.33 -19.64 -11.78
C LEU A 434 0.82 -19.37 -10.36
N VAL A 435 0.96 -20.33 -9.46
CA VAL A 435 0.47 -20.23 -8.08
C VAL A 435 1.63 -19.90 -7.15
N ASP A 436 1.49 -18.81 -6.39
CA ASP A 436 2.49 -18.32 -5.40
C ASP A 436 3.95 -18.36 -5.89
N PRO A 437 4.28 -17.78 -7.05
CA PRO A 437 5.62 -17.90 -7.59
C PRO A 437 6.65 -17.17 -6.72
N VAL A 438 7.78 -17.83 -6.46
CA VAL A 438 8.89 -17.32 -5.62
C VAL A 438 10.17 -17.14 -6.41
N GLY A 439 10.13 -17.31 -7.71
CA GLY A 439 11.34 -17.36 -8.50
C GLY A 439 12.14 -18.67 -8.30
N ARG A 440 13.14 -18.84 -9.11
CA ARG A 440 13.92 -20.09 -9.19
C ARG A 440 14.87 -20.26 -8.01
N ALA A 441 15.12 -21.50 -7.61
CA ALA A 441 16.22 -21.85 -6.72
C ALA A 441 17.59 -21.45 -7.34
N MET A 442 18.55 -21.05 -6.50
CA MET A 442 19.89 -20.68 -6.95
C MET A 442 20.55 -21.87 -7.67
N ARG A 443 21.06 -21.66 -8.88
CA ARG A 443 22.01 -22.58 -9.47
C ARG A 443 23.41 -22.34 -8.91
N SER A 444 24.14 -23.40 -8.68
CA SER A 444 25.38 -23.47 -7.94
C SER A 444 26.58 -22.69 -8.54
N ASP A 445 26.44 -22.04 -9.65
CA ASP A 445 27.60 -21.74 -10.45
C ASP A 445 27.76 -20.32 -11.00
N THR A 446 26.75 -19.48 -11.10
CA THR A 446 26.98 -18.18 -11.77
C THR A 446 26.13 -16.99 -11.35
N ASN A 447 25.06 -17.13 -10.59
CA ASN A 447 24.16 -16.00 -10.40
C ASN A 447 23.91 -15.63 -8.93
N ASN A 448 24.73 -14.71 -8.41
CA ASN A 448 24.60 -14.17 -7.05
C ASN A 448 23.67 -12.95 -7.00
N LEU A 449 22.64 -12.88 -7.86
CA LEU A 449 21.76 -11.73 -7.96
C LEU A 449 20.42 -12.02 -7.28
N ARG A 450 19.97 -11.12 -6.43
CA ARG A 450 18.62 -11.08 -5.90
C ARG A 450 17.79 -10.05 -6.65
N THR A 451 16.49 -10.31 -6.75
CA THR A 451 15.55 -9.38 -7.38
C THR A 451 15.38 -8.14 -6.51
N ARG A 452 15.39 -6.99 -7.16
CA ARG A 452 14.94 -5.71 -6.60
C ARG A 452 13.88 -5.09 -7.50
N ARG A 453 13.03 -4.26 -6.93
CA ARG A 453 11.86 -3.65 -7.58
C ARG A 453 11.79 -2.16 -7.29
N GLY A 454 10.98 -1.45 -8.07
CA GLY A 454 10.55 -0.08 -7.81
C GLY A 454 11.44 1.02 -8.39
N GLY A 455 12.69 0.71 -8.76
CA GLY A 455 13.66 1.76 -9.10
C GLY A 455 14.02 2.62 -7.88
N SER A 456 14.75 3.71 -8.07
CA SER A 456 15.25 4.50 -6.95
C SER A 456 15.59 5.94 -7.36
N TRP A 457 15.94 6.78 -6.38
CA TRP A 457 16.49 8.12 -6.58
C TRP A 457 17.71 8.17 -7.52
N TYR A 458 18.42 7.06 -7.65
CA TYR A 458 19.61 6.94 -8.51
C TYR A 458 19.27 6.61 -9.97
N ASN A 459 18.11 6.02 -10.21
CA ASN A 459 17.67 5.56 -11.52
C ASN A 459 16.89 6.65 -12.26
N ASN A 460 16.90 6.61 -13.60
CA ASN A 460 16.01 7.44 -14.41
C ASN A 460 14.55 6.97 -14.27
N GLN A 461 13.64 7.76 -14.83
CA GLN A 461 12.19 7.53 -14.69
C GLN A 461 11.71 6.20 -15.28
N GLY A 462 12.38 5.65 -16.29
CA GLY A 462 12.08 4.36 -16.88
C GLY A 462 12.08 3.20 -15.89
N TYR A 463 12.78 3.37 -14.77
CA TYR A 463 12.85 2.37 -13.69
C TYR A 463 11.66 2.38 -12.74
N SER A 464 10.76 3.35 -12.87
CA SER A 464 9.56 3.47 -12.02
C SER A 464 8.37 2.62 -12.49
N ARG A 465 8.55 1.78 -13.52
CA ARG A 465 7.49 0.91 -14.04
C ARG A 465 7.19 -0.23 -13.08
N SER A 466 5.91 -0.52 -12.87
CA SER A 466 5.45 -1.57 -11.96
C SER A 466 6.00 -2.95 -12.32
N ALA A 467 6.19 -3.23 -13.61
CA ALA A 467 6.71 -4.51 -14.12
C ALA A 467 8.22 -4.65 -14.00
N LEU A 468 8.97 -3.54 -13.87
CA LEU A 468 10.43 -3.60 -13.93
C LEU A 468 11.02 -4.49 -12.84
N ARG A 469 11.90 -5.40 -13.24
CA ARG A 469 12.67 -6.28 -12.37
C ARG A 469 14.15 -6.12 -12.67
N GLU A 470 14.96 -6.06 -11.62
CA GLU A 470 16.39 -6.00 -11.75
C GLU A 470 17.08 -7.00 -10.83
N GLY A 471 18.22 -7.50 -11.29
CA GLY A 471 19.10 -8.32 -10.46
C GLY A 471 20.23 -7.50 -9.85
N PHE A 472 20.49 -7.70 -8.57
CA PHE A 472 21.61 -7.05 -7.91
C PHE A 472 22.35 -7.99 -6.96
N GLY A 473 23.68 -7.82 -6.86
CA GLY A 473 24.54 -8.67 -6.02
C GLY A 473 24.12 -8.64 -4.55
N TYR A 474 23.74 -9.80 -4.00
CA TYR A 474 23.17 -9.91 -2.66
C TYR A 474 24.10 -9.50 -1.51
N GLN A 475 25.41 -9.39 -1.78
CA GLN A 475 26.46 -8.94 -0.85
C GLN A 475 26.95 -7.51 -1.14
N GLN A 476 26.29 -6.78 -2.03
CA GLN A 476 26.72 -5.43 -2.39
C GLN A 476 25.81 -4.40 -1.72
N PRO A 477 26.34 -3.55 -0.82
CA PRO A 477 25.56 -2.46 -0.23
C PRO A 477 25.42 -1.32 -1.23
N LYS A 478 24.25 -0.69 -1.25
CA LYS A 478 23.96 0.50 -2.07
C LYS A 478 23.00 1.43 -1.36
N SER A 479 23.32 2.72 -1.36
CA SER A 479 22.48 3.77 -0.77
C SER A 479 21.16 4.03 -1.51
N TYR A 480 20.91 3.29 -2.57
CA TYR A 480 19.67 3.32 -3.34
C TYR A 480 18.91 1.99 -3.31
N ILE A 481 19.24 1.09 -2.37
CA ILE A 481 18.50 -0.18 -2.16
C ILE A 481 18.13 -0.30 -0.69
N GLY A 482 16.82 -0.39 -0.43
CA GLY A 482 16.22 -0.55 0.87
C GLY A 482 15.35 -1.79 0.97
N ILE A 483 14.40 -1.75 1.89
CA ILE A 483 13.51 -2.87 2.19
C ILE A 483 12.09 -2.41 2.49
N ARG A 484 11.15 -3.28 2.15
CA ARG A 484 9.76 -3.25 2.59
C ARG A 484 9.40 -4.62 3.17
N LEU A 485 8.59 -4.63 4.24
CA LEU A 485 8.23 -5.87 4.93
C LEU A 485 6.87 -6.38 4.47
N VAL A 486 6.76 -7.71 4.47
CA VAL A 486 5.49 -8.41 4.36
C VAL A 486 5.30 -9.36 5.55
N ALA A 487 4.05 -9.71 5.84
CA ALA A 487 3.67 -10.68 6.86
C ALA A 487 2.44 -11.48 6.43
N PRO A 488 2.30 -12.75 6.84
CA PRO A 488 1.13 -13.56 6.51
C PRO A 488 -0.14 -13.00 7.15
N ALA A 489 -1.26 -13.00 6.43
CA ALA A 489 -2.55 -12.57 6.99
C ALA A 489 -3.11 -13.57 8.02
N ALA A 490 -2.85 -14.86 7.80
CA ALA A 490 -3.31 -15.95 8.67
C ALA A 490 -2.39 -16.23 9.88
N ALA A 491 -1.39 -15.35 10.15
CA ALA A 491 -0.54 -15.53 11.32
C ALA A 491 -1.33 -15.30 12.62
N ASP A 492 -1.03 -16.11 13.64
CA ASP A 492 -1.42 -15.80 15.01
C ASP A 492 -0.65 -14.53 15.45
N TRP A 493 -1.22 -13.41 15.18
CA TRP A 493 -0.74 -12.10 15.63
C TRP A 493 -0.97 -12.02 17.14
N LYS A 494 0.08 -12.22 17.91
CA LYS A 494 0.02 -12.26 19.39
C LYS A 494 0.13 -10.88 20.01
#